data_e6197a5ecd20dccac45f6b19ae0fb4c4
#
_entry.id   e6197a5ecd20dccac45f6b19ae0fb4c4
#
_cell.length_a   1.000
_cell.length_b   1.000
_cell.length_c   1.000
_cell.angle_alpha   90.00
_cell.angle_beta   90.00
_cell.angle_gamma   90.00
#
_symmetry.space_group_name_H-M   'P 1'
#
loop_
_entity.id
_entity.type
_entity.pdbx_description
1 polymer ?
#
loop_
_entity_poly.entity_id
_entity_poly.type
_entity_poly.pdbx_seq_one_letter_code
_entity_poly.pdbx_strand_id
1 'polypeptide(L)'
;RGCNKFCTYCVVPFTRGAEIHRPPDHIVDECKRLADAGVLEITLLGQTVNHYRFEHGASVTVGGVVQPQKGRTYAGGHRRDPFAGEATTTFADLLARIHDEVPSIQRLRFVTSYPRDFGDDVLEVIRDHPRLCRYLHVPAQSGSDRILKLMNRGYTVAEYTEFLDRARAFLDQPEIGRPLMLSGDFIVGFPTETDEDFEATIALVERARYKSAFIFKYSPRPGTVAIEKLADDVPEAVKRSRNNRLLLAQARISEEIGATLLGTTPQVFVEGLSAKERKRRDRAQPASSAPKLPGGVSLTIAGRAASNHAVADTSEEACCSTKPREADADTLPEQVQLSGRTDGDVIVHFDAPPGRSPESMLGTIVPVRITQVRALSVLGTVASA
;
A
#
# COMPACT_ATOMS: atom_id res chain seq x y z
N ARG A 1 -9.52 10.72 9.07
CA ARG A 1 -8.90 9.85 10.10
C ARG A 1 -9.98 9.11 10.89
N GLY A 2 -9.60 8.02 11.60
CA GLY A 2 -10.53 7.20 12.37
C GLY A 2 -11.25 6.16 11.52
N CYS A 3 -12.01 5.24 12.16
CA CYS A 3 -12.73 4.18 11.46
C CYS A 3 -13.97 3.74 12.25
N ASN A 4 -15.10 3.61 11.55
CA ASN A 4 -16.38 3.19 12.12
C ASN A 4 -16.74 1.72 11.78
N LYS A 5 -15.80 0.88 11.31
CA LYS A 5 -16.10 -0.48 10.87
C LYS A 5 -16.13 -1.52 11.98
N PHE A 6 -15.46 -1.29 13.08
CA PHE A 6 -15.44 -2.19 14.26
C PHE A 6 -15.16 -3.67 13.92
N CYS A 7 -14.20 -3.92 13.00
CA CYS A 7 -13.74 -5.29 12.76
C CYS A 7 -13.23 -5.92 14.04
N THR A 8 -13.58 -7.17 14.33
CA THR A 8 -13.38 -7.81 15.65
C THR A 8 -11.93 -7.91 16.10
N TYR A 9 -10.98 -7.95 15.16
CA TYR A 9 -9.53 -8.02 15.39
C TYR A 9 -8.84 -6.64 15.48
N CYS A 10 -9.55 -5.54 15.25
CA CYS A 10 -8.94 -4.24 15.00
C CYS A 10 -9.07 -3.28 16.17
N VAL A 11 -7.94 -2.66 16.55
CA VAL A 11 -7.89 -1.65 17.63
C VAL A 11 -8.08 -0.21 17.13
N VAL A 12 -8.15 0.02 15.82
CA VAL A 12 -8.19 1.36 15.22
C VAL A 12 -9.33 2.22 15.73
N PRO A 13 -10.60 1.74 15.88
CA PRO A 13 -11.67 2.55 16.43
C PRO A 13 -11.36 3.09 17.84
N PHE A 14 -10.61 2.34 18.63
CA PHE A 14 -10.25 2.71 20.01
C PHE A 14 -9.02 3.62 20.08
N THR A 15 -8.07 3.47 19.15
CA THR A 15 -6.81 4.23 19.16
C THR A 15 -6.88 5.51 18.34
N ARG A 16 -7.71 5.57 17.28
CA ARG A 16 -7.85 6.71 16.38
C ARG A 16 -9.24 7.37 16.43
N GLY A 17 -10.19 6.75 17.13
CA GLY A 17 -11.55 7.23 17.28
C GLY A 17 -12.42 7.07 16.03
N ALA A 18 -13.57 7.70 16.06
CA ALA A 18 -14.51 7.73 14.94
C ALA A 18 -13.94 8.42 13.70
N GLU A 19 -14.53 8.12 12.56
CA GLU A 19 -14.19 8.79 11.30
C GLU A 19 -14.40 10.31 11.40
N ILE A 20 -13.38 11.05 10.97
CA ILE A 20 -13.40 12.51 10.89
C ILE A 20 -13.00 12.89 9.47
N HIS A 21 -13.89 13.62 8.79
CA HIS A 21 -13.72 14.10 7.44
C HIS A 21 -13.31 15.55 7.44
N ARG A 22 -12.20 15.86 6.77
CA ARG A 22 -11.72 17.24 6.61
C ARG A 22 -12.56 17.96 5.54
N PRO A 23 -12.74 19.29 5.63
CA PRO A 23 -13.34 20.06 4.55
C PRO A 23 -12.61 19.83 3.21
N PRO A 24 -13.33 19.64 2.10
CA PRO A 24 -12.72 19.37 0.79
C PRO A 24 -11.76 20.49 0.36
N ASP A 25 -12.10 21.76 0.61
CA ASP A 25 -11.25 22.90 0.27
C ASP A 25 -9.90 22.85 0.98
N HIS A 26 -9.88 22.45 2.26
CA HIS A 26 -8.62 22.28 3.01
C HIS A 26 -7.72 21.20 2.42
N ILE A 27 -8.32 20.14 1.84
CA ILE A 27 -7.57 19.04 1.21
C ILE A 27 -7.02 19.52 -0.14
N VAL A 28 -7.85 20.17 -0.95
CA VAL A 28 -7.46 20.71 -2.26
C VAL A 28 -6.37 21.78 -2.10
N ASP A 29 -6.52 22.71 -1.14
CA ASP A 29 -5.51 23.73 -0.85
C ASP A 29 -4.17 23.14 -0.37
N GLU A 30 -4.21 22.04 0.40
CA GLU A 30 -2.99 21.31 0.75
C GLU A 30 -2.34 20.71 -0.48
N CYS A 31 -3.12 20.11 -1.38
CA CYS A 31 -2.62 19.58 -2.65
C CYS A 31 -2.02 20.68 -3.53
N LYS A 32 -2.64 21.87 -3.60
CA LYS A 32 -2.09 23.02 -4.33
C LYS A 32 -0.74 23.45 -3.76
N ARG A 33 -0.63 23.60 -2.43
CA ARG A 33 0.65 23.97 -1.78
C ARG A 33 1.75 22.95 -2.03
N LEU A 34 1.42 21.65 -2.02
CA LEU A 34 2.38 20.58 -2.33
C LEU A 34 2.83 20.65 -3.79
N ALA A 35 1.89 20.86 -4.70
CA ALA A 35 2.17 21.01 -6.12
C ALA A 35 3.06 22.24 -6.42
N ASP A 36 2.79 23.39 -5.77
CA ASP A 36 3.60 24.61 -5.86
C ASP A 36 5.02 24.40 -5.33
N ALA A 37 5.18 23.47 -4.34
CA ALA A 37 6.49 23.06 -3.85
C ALA A 37 7.20 22.01 -4.75
N GLY A 38 6.63 21.67 -5.92
CA GLY A 38 7.22 20.76 -6.90
C GLY A 38 6.90 19.27 -6.68
N VAL A 39 5.95 18.94 -5.80
CA VAL A 39 5.50 17.56 -5.60
C VAL A 39 4.70 17.08 -6.82
N LEU A 40 5.11 15.95 -7.41
CA LEU A 40 4.47 15.37 -8.60
C LEU A 40 3.49 14.24 -8.29
N GLU A 41 3.64 13.53 -7.18
CA GLU A 41 2.75 12.44 -6.76
C GLU A 41 2.20 12.70 -5.36
N ILE A 42 0.87 12.63 -5.20
CA ILE A 42 0.18 12.70 -3.91
C ILE A 42 -0.55 11.39 -3.64
N THR A 43 -0.43 10.89 -2.40
CA THR A 43 -1.20 9.75 -1.91
C THR A 43 -2.16 10.19 -0.82
N LEU A 44 -3.47 10.05 -1.07
CA LEU A 44 -4.49 10.27 -0.05
C LEU A 44 -4.53 9.10 0.92
N LEU A 45 -4.46 9.40 2.21
CA LEU A 45 -4.41 8.42 3.28
C LEU A 45 -5.64 8.50 4.19
N GLY A 46 -6.16 7.34 4.55
CA GLY A 46 -7.23 7.19 5.53
C GLY A 46 -7.29 5.77 6.05
N GLN A 47 -8.15 5.51 7.02
CA GLN A 47 -8.43 4.14 7.48
C GLN A 47 -9.46 3.46 6.56
N THR A 48 -10.28 4.28 5.89
CA THR A 48 -11.30 3.87 4.93
C THR A 48 -11.54 5.07 4.00
N VAL A 49 -10.63 5.31 3.04
CA VAL A 49 -10.63 6.55 2.24
C VAL A 49 -11.90 6.73 1.41
N ASN A 50 -12.44 5.64 0.87
CA ASN A 50 -13.65 5.65 0.06
C ASN A 50 -14.96 5.92 0.84
N HIS A 51 -14.87 6.10 2.16
CA HIS A 51 -15.97 6.61 3.00
C HIS A 51 -16.03 8.13 3.10
N TYR A 52 -15.06 8.83 2.50
CA TYR A 52 -15.03 10.28 2.60
C TYR A 52 -16.33 10.90 2.11
N ARG A 53 -16.92 11.74 2.96
CA ARG A 53 -18.08 12.57 2.68
C ARG A 53 -18.00 13.85 3.50
N PHE A 54 -18.34 14.94 2.87
CA PHE A 54 -18.44 16.24 3.55
C PHE A 54 -19.78 16.89 3.22
N GLU A 55 -20.62 17.09 4.22
CA GLU A 55 -21.96 17.69 4.08
C GLU A 55 -21.85 19.21 4.29
N HIS A 56 -22.02 19.99 3.23
CA HIS A 56 -21.87 21.44 3.29
C HIS A 56 -22.94 22.11 4.16
N GLY A 57 -24.18 21.61 4.12
CA GLY A 57 -25.29 22.13 4.94
C GLY A 57 -25.16 21.88 6.43
N ALA A 58 -24.30 20.94 6.85
CA ALA A 58 -24.01 20.62 8.25
C ALA A 58 -22.64 21.16 8.71
N SER A 59 -22.00 22.02 7.92
CA SER A 59 -20.67 22.56 8.24
C SER A 59 -20.73 23.55 9.37
N VAL A 60 -19.78 23.45 10.30
CA VAL A 60 -19.59 24.36 11.42
C VAL A 60 -18.36 25.22 11.14
N THR A 61 -18.47 26.52 11.34
CA THR A 61 -17.36 27.47 11.17
C THR A 61 -16.99 28.07 12.52
N VAL A 62 -15.71 28.01 12.87
CA VAL A 62 -15.16 28.63 14.09
C VAL A 62 -14.02 29.56 13.71
N GLY A 63 -14.12 30.83 14.10
CA GLY A 63 -13.11 31.83 13.75
C GLY A 63 -12.88 31.99 12.23
N GLY A 64 -13.91 31.83 11.41
CA GLY A 64 -13.81 31.89 9.95
C GLY A 64 -13.28 30.60 9.27
N VAL A 65 -12.95 29.56 10.05
CA VAL A 65 -12.42 28.29 9.53
C VAL A 65 -13.48 27.19 9.63
N VAL A 66 -13.78 26.56 8.49
CA VAL A 66 -14.69 25.39 8.43
C VAL A 66 -14.08 24.22 9.16
N GLN A 67 -14.84 23.61 10.07
CA GLN A 67 -14.37 22.54 10.92
C GLN A 67 -14.54 21.15 10.27
N PRO A 68 -13.66 20.19 10.59
CA PRO A 68 -13.84 18.80 10.20
C PRO A 68 -15.15 18.22 10.75
N GLN A 69 -15.78 17.33 9.98
CA GLN A 69 -17.04 16.68 10.34
C GLN A 69 -16.82 15.27 10.82
N LYS A 70 -17.65 14.82 11.75
CA LYS A 70 -17.73 13.43 12.17
C LYS A 70 -18.42 12.62 11.08
N GLY A 71 -17.75 11.55 10.60
CA GLY A 71 -18.31 10.66 9.59
C GLY A 71 -19.55 9.94 10.11
N ARG A 72 -20.58 9.86 9.27
CA ARG A 72 -21.77 9.06 9.55
C ARG A 72 -21.49 7.58 9.38
N THR A 73 -22.24 6.74 10.09
CA THR A 73 -22.23 5.30 9.82
C THR A 73 -22.83 5.06 8.43
N TYR A 74 -22.05 4.40 7.58
CA TYR A 74 -22.46 4.06 6.22
C TYR A 74 -22.84 2.59 6.11
N ALA A 75 -24.05 2.31 5.61
CA ALA A 75 -24.54 0.95 5.45
C ALA A 75 -23.79 0.17 4.35
N GLY A 76 -23.25 0.88 3.36
CA GLY A 76 -22.51 0.31 2.22
C GLY A 76 -23.37 -0.45 1.20
N GLY A 77 -22.72 -1.07 0.24
CA GLY A 77 -23.36 -1.95 -0.74
C GLY A 77 -24.07 -1.23 -1.89
N HIS A 78 -23.97 0.09 -1.99
CA HIS A 78 -24.55 0.84 -3.09
C HIS A 78 -23.56 0.96 -4.26
N ARG A 79 -24.08 0.84 -5.49
CA ARG A 79 -23.31 1.05 -6.73
C ARG A 79 -22.89 2.50 -6.93
N ARG A 80 -23.65 3.43 -6.36
CA ARG A 80 -23.34 4.86 -6.33
C ARG A 80 -23.59 5.39 -4.93
N ASP A 81 -22.87 6.45 -4.56
CA ASP A 81 -23.09 7.08 -3.27
C ASP A 81 -24.52 7.67 -3.21
N PRO A 82 -25.38 7.17 -2.32
CA PRO A 82 -26.77 7.64 -2.23
C PRO A 82 -26.91 9.07 -1.72
N PHE A 83 -25.82 9.67 -1.21
CA PHE A 83 -25.78 11.03 -0.70
C PHE A 83 -25.06 11.99 -1.66
N ALA A 84 -24.68 11.54 -2.87
CA ALA A 84 -24.13 12.40 -3.90
C ALA A 84 -25.11 13.50 -4.29
N GLY A 85 -24.64 14.74 -4.40
CA GLY A 85 -25.43 15.89 -4.78
C GLY A 85 -24.80 17.20 -4.35
N GLU A 86 -25.39 18.34 -4.70
CA GLU A 86 -24.82 19.68 -4.48
C GLU A 86 -24.50 20.00 -3.01
N ALA A 87 -25.21 19.40 -2.06
CA ALA A 87 -25.00 19.60 -0.62
C ALA A 87 -23.89 18.72 -0.02
N THR A 88 -23.29 17.81 -0.80
CA THR A 88 -22.31 16.82 -0.29
C THR A 88 -21.16 16.64 -1.25
N THR A 89 -19.92 16.72 -0.76
CA THR A 89 -18.74 16.29 -1.51
C THR A 89 -18.42 14.83 -1.13
N THR A 90 -18.55 13.93 -2.08
CA THR A 90 -18.21 12.50 -1.93
C THR A 90 -16.71 12.25 -2.16
N PHE A 91 -16.25 10.99 -2.01
CA PHE A 91 -14.89 10.63 -2.35
C PHE A 91 -14.61 10.76 -3.85
N ALA A 92 -15.58 10.40 -4.70
CA ALA A 92 -15.48 10.57 -6.15
C ALA A 92 -15.31 12.06 -6.52
N ASP A 93 -16.16 12.92 -5.95
CA ASP A 93 -16.08 14.37 -6.18
C ASP A 93 -14.74 14.95 -5.72
N LEU A 94 -14.23 14.50 -4.56
CA LEU A 94 -12.94 14.96 -4.05
C LEU A 94 -11.79 14.57 -4.99
N LEU A 95 -11.78 13.34 -5.51
CA LEU A 95 -10.78 12.89 -6.47
C LEU A 95 -10.80 13.71 -7.75
N ALA A 96 -12.00 13.93 -8.33
CA ALA A 96 -12.18 14.76 -9.52
C ALA A 96 -11.71 16.18 -9.28
N ARG A 97 -12.12 16.82 -8.17
CA ARG A 97 -11.68 18.17 -7.81
C ARG A 97 -10.17 18.30 -7.68
N ILE A 98 -9.49 17.37 -7.00
CA ILE A 98 -8.03 17.42 -6.88
C ILE A 98 -7.40 17.29 -8.26
N HIS A 99 -7.90 16.38 -9.10
CA HIS A 99 -7.41 16.22 -10.46
C HIS A 99 -7.57 17.52 -11.26
N ASP A 100 -8.72 18.16 -11.23
CA ASP A 100 -9.02 19.31 -12.09
C ASP A 100 -8.40 20.62 -11.57
N GLU A 101 -8.45 20.84 -10.24
CA GLU A 101 -7.97 22.06 -9.61
C GLU A 101 -6.45 22.08 -9.38
N VAL A 102 -5.76 20.93 -9.48
CA VAL A 102 -4.30 20.83 -9.24
C VAL A 102 -3.61 20.15 -10.44
N PRO A 103 -3.57 20.82 -11.63
CA PRO A 103 -3.10 20.22 -12.87
C PRO A 103 -1.61 19.87 -12.89
N SER A 104 -0.80 20.48 -12.05
CA SER A 104 0.65 20.23 -11.96
C SER A 104 0.99 18.90 -11.28
N ILE A 105 0.09 18.29 -10.51
CA ILE A 105 0.28 16.94 -9.99
C ILE A 105 0.14 15.93 -11.12
N GLN A 106 1.17 15.10 -11.29
CA GLN A 106 1.23 14.10 -12.33
C GLN A 106 0.56 12.79 -11.93
N ARG A 107 0.47 12.50 -10.61
CA ARG A 107 -0.16 11.29 -10.08
C ARG A 107 -0.93 11.58 -8.80
N LEU A 108 -2.14 11.08 -8.76
CA LEU A 108 -2.99 11.02 -7.58
C LEU A 108 -3.28 9.57 -7.23
N ARG A 109 -2.95 9.18 -6.02
CA ARG A 109 -3.09 7.83 -5.49
C ARG A 109 -3.88 7.86 -4.18
N PHE A 110 -4.49 6.75 -3.83
CA PHE A 110 -5.08 6.55 -2.50
C PHE A 110 -4.91 5.10 -2.06
N VAL A 111 -4.96 4.86 -0.76
CA VAL A 111 -4.82 3.52 -0.18
C VAL A 111 -5.81 3.31 0.96
N THR A 112 -6.05 2.03 1.28
CA THR A 112 -6.93 1.59 2.38
C THR A 112 -8.41 1.83 2.08
N SER A 113 -8.92 1.10 1.09
CA SER A 113 -10.33 1.12 0.70
C SER A 113 -11.11 -0.03 1.36
N TYR A 114 -12.40 0.19 1.61
CA TYR A 114 -13.30 -0.86 2.06
C TYR A 114 -14.08 -1.40 0.87
N PRO A 115 -13.94 -2.69 0.51
CA PRO A 115 -14.42 -3.22 -0.78
C PRO A 115 -15.91 -3.02 -1.03
N ARG A 116 -16.76 -3.34 -0.02
CA ARG A 116 -18.22 -3.22 -0.12
C ARG A 116 -18.70 -1.81 -0.46
N ASP A 117 -17.97 -0.81 -0.01
CA ASP A 117 -18.38 0.59 -0.10
C ASP A 117 -17.68 1.31 -1.28
N PHE A 118 -17.21 0.55 -2.25
CA PHE A 118 -16.56 1.07 -3.46
C PHE A 118 -17.59 1.19 -4.59
N GLY A 119 -18.08 2.40 -4.82
CA GLY A 119 -19.10 2.69 -5.83
C GLY A 119 -18.56 2.77 -7.25
N ASP A 120 -19.46 2.68 -8.24
CA ASP A 120 -19.15 2.86 -9.66
C ASP A 120 -18.72 4.29 -9.97
N ASP A 121 -19.23 5.27 -9.22
CA ASP A 121 -18.84 6.69 -9.29
C ASP A 121 -17.34 6.89 -9.06
N VAL A 122 -16.75 6.19 -8.08
CA VAL A 122 -15.31 6.24 -7.85
C VAL A 122 -14.55 5.55 -8.99
N LEU A 123 -15.05 4.41 -9.50
CA LEU A 123 -14.43 3.70 -10.62
C LEU A 123 -14.48 4.54 -11.91
N GLU A 124 -15.59 5.21 -12.18
CA GLU A 124 -15.75 6.14 -13.31
C GLU A 124 -14.72 7.29 -13.21
N VAL A 125 -14.60 7.93 -12.06
CA VAL A 125 -13.62 9.01 -11.86
C VAL A 125 -12.19 8.51 -12.08
N ILE A 126 -11.82 7.34 -11.59
CA ILE A 126 -10.49 6.76 -11.83
C ILE A 126 -10.27 6.47 -13.32
N ARG A 127 -11.31 5.99 -14.03
CA ARG A 127 -11.23 5.72 -15.46
C ARG A 127 -11.03 6.99 -16.27
N ASP A 128 -11.81 8.03 -15.98
CA ASP A 128 -11.94 9.23 -16.81
C ASP A 128 -10.90 10.30 -16.50
N HIS A 129 -10.19 10.19 -15.35
CA HIS A 129 -9.16 11.14 -14.93
C HIS A 129 -7.75 10.51 -15.02
N PRO A 130 -6.98 10.79 -16.09
CA PRO A 130 -5.77 10.04 -16.44
C PRO A 130 -4.64 10.11 -15.41
N ARG A 131 -4.62 11.12 -14.53
CA ARG A 131 -3.62 11.24 -13.46
C ARG A 131 -3.96 10.44 -12.19
N LEU A 132 -5.18 9.84 -12.11
CA LEU A 132 -5.51 8.88 -11.08
C LEU A 132 -4.85 7.53 -11.37
N CYS A 133 -4.12 7.00 -10.39
CA CYS A 133 -3.35 5.77 -10.54
C CYS A 133 -4.26 4.54 -10.66
N ARG A 134 -3.89 3.60 -11.53
CA ARG A 134 -4.58 2.30 -11.74
C ARG A 134 -4.16 1.27 -10.69
N TYR A 135 -4.28 1.64 -9.45
CA TYR A 135 -3.93 0.81 -8.30
C TYR A 135 -5.01 0.89 -7.23
N LEU A 136 -5.53 -0.26 -6.82
CA LEU A 136 -6.49 -0.36 -5.73
C LEU A 136 -5.96 -1.26 -4.62
N HIS A 137 -5.86 -0.72 -3.40
CA HIS A 137 -5.61 -1.50 -2.19
C HIS A 137 -6.95 -1.82 -1.52
N VAL A 138 -7.36 -3.09 -1.57
CA VAL A 138 -8.69 -3.57 -1.18
C VAL A 138 -8.58 -4.80 -0.27
N PRO A 139 -8.36 -4.61 1.04
CA PRO A 139 -8.15 -5.69 2.00
C PRO A 139 -9.32 -6.66 2.07
N ALA A 140 -9.13 -7.92 1.63
CA ALA A 140 -10.14 -8.98 1.73
C ALA A 140 -10.21 -9.60 3.13
N GLN A 141 -9.06 -9.79 3.77
CA GLN A 141 -8.80 -10.41 5.07
C GLN A 141 -8.94 -11.93 5.09
N SER A 142 -9.95 -12.53 4.47
CA SER A 142 -10.18 -13.98 4.35
C SER A 142 -10.97 -14.29 3.09
N GLY A 143 -10.84 -15.51 2.57
CA GLY A 143 -11.65 -16.07 1.50
C GLY A 143 -12.83 -16.91 1.99
N SER A 144 -13.11 -16.94 3.29
CA SER A 144 -14.22 -17.68 3.88
C SER A 144 -15.28 -16.74 4.42
N ASP A 145 -16.54 -16.91 3.99
CA ASP A 145 -17.68 -16.13 4.49
C ASP A 145 -17.89 -16.31 5.99
N ARG A 146 -17.62 -17.53 6.50
CA ARG A 146 -17.69 -17.83 7.92
C ARG A 146 -16.69 -17.00 8.72
N ILE A 147 -15.45 -16.93 8.27
CA ILE A 147 -14.40 -16.14 8.91
C ILE A 147 -14.64 -14.65 8.73
N LEU A 148 -15.07 -14.19 7.55
CA LEU A 148 -15.45 -12.79 7.33
C LEU A 148 -16.55 -12.33 8.28
N LYS A 149 -17.55 -13.17 8.54
CA LYS A 149 -18.61 -12.90 9.52
C LYS A 149 -18.05 -12.79 10.94
N LEU A 150 -17.17 -13.70 11.36
CA LEU A 150 -16.49 -13.64 12.65
C LEU A 150 -15.59 -12.40 12.79
N MET A 151 -14.97 -11.98 11.71
CA MET A 151 -14.17 -10.75 11.63
C MET A 151 -15.01 -9.47 11.62
N ASN A 152 -16.34 -9.59 11.56
CA ASN A 152 -17.27 -8.46 11.37
C ASN A 152 -16.99 -7.67 10.10
N ARG A 153 -16.73 -8.40 9.00
CA ARG A 153 -16.55 -7.80 7.66
C ARG A 153 -17.91 -7.72 6.99
N GLY A 154 -18.57 -6.75 6.78
CA GLY A 154 -19.95 -6.63 6.29
C GLY A 154 -20.15 -7.00 4.81
N TYR A 155 -19.42 -7.97 4.28
CA TYR A 155 -19.54 -8.49 2.92
C TYR A 155 -19.18 -9.97 2.87
N THR A 156 -19.66 -10.63 1.81
CA THR A 156 -19.35 -12.02 1.45
C THR A 156 -18.21 -12.07 0.42
N VAL A 157 -17.64 -13.26 0.22
CA VAL A 157 -16.66 -13.51 -0.85
C VAL A 157 -17.28 -13.26 -2.23
N ALA A 158 -18.54 -13.59 -2.41
CA ALA A 158 -19.26 -13.34 -3.66
C ALA A 158 -19.37 -11.84 -3.98
N GLU A 159 -19.74 -11.01 -2.99
CA GLU A 159 -19.79 -9.54 -3.14
C GLU A 159 -18.39 -8.95 -3.37
N TYR A 160 -17.38 -9.51 -2.70
CA TYR A 160 -16.01 -9.08 -2.91
C TYR A 160 -15.50 -9.40 -4.32
N THR A 161 -15.75 -10.60 -4.82
CA THR A 161 -15.33 -10.99 -6.18
C THR A 161 -16.11 -10.24 -7.26
N GLU A 162 -17.39 -9.99 -7.05
CA GLU A 162 -18.20 -9.12 -7.92
C GLU A 162 -17.59 -7.71 -8.03
N PHE A 163 -17.20 -7.14 -6.89
CA PHE A 163 -16.49 -5.85 -6.90
C PHE A 163 -15.19 -5.91 -7.71
N LEU A 164 -14.37 -6.96 -7.56
CA LEU A 164 -13.14 -7.10 -8.34
C LEU A 164 -13.39 -7.20 -9.84
N ASP A 165 -14.41 -7.96 -10.24
CA ASP A 165 -14.78 -8.12 -11.66
C ASP A 165 -15.27 -6.78 -12.24
N ARG A 166 -16.05 -6.02 -11.48
CA ARG A 166 -16.49 -4.67 -11.83
C ARG A 166 -15.33 -3.69 -11.93
N ALA A 167 -14.43 -3.69 -10.94
CA ALA A 167 -13.24 -2.84 -10.97
C ALA A 167 -12.38 -3.11 -12.21
N ARG A 168 -12.21 -4.38 -12.59
CA ARG A 168 -11.53 -4.74 -13.85
C ARG A 168 -12.25 -4.23 -15.07
N ALA A 169 -13.57 -4.41 -15.15
CA ALA A 169 -14.37 -3.94 -16.28
C ALA A 169 -14.23 -2.42 -16.50
N PHE A 170 -14.08 -1.64 -15.43
CA PHE A 170 -13.91 -0.18 -15.53
C PHE A 170 -12.47 0.24 -15.80
N LEU A 171 -11.50 -0.45 -15.23
CA LEU A 171 -10.15 0.11 -15.05
C LEU A 171 -9.03 -0.67 -15.74
N ASP A 172 -9.24 -1.95 -16.09
CA ASP A 172 -8.18 -2.77 -16.69
C ASP A 172 -8.08 -2.53 -18.19
N GLN A 173 -7.08 -1.75 -18.58
CA GLN A 173 -6.85 -1.32 -19.96
C GLN A 173 -5.38 -1.56 -20.35
N PRO A 174 -4.91 -2.82 -20.39
CA PRO A 174 -3.53 -3.14 -20.71
C PRO A 174 -3.13 -2.76 -22.13
N GLU A 175 -4.07 -2.70 -23.08
CA GLU A 175 -3.88 -2.31 -24.49
C GLU A 175 -3.39 -0.87 -24.65
N ILE A 176 -3.72 0.01 -23.69
CA ILE A 176 -3.20 1.39 -23.65
C ILE A 176 -2.11 1.59 -22.59
N GLY A 177 -1.54 0.49 -22.08
CA GLY A 177 -0.49 0.52 -21.05
C GLY A 177 -0.97 0.88 -19.65
N ARG A 178 -2.27 0.73 -19.36
CA ARG A 178 -2.89 1.06 -18.08
C ARG A 178 -3.60 -0.15 -17.44
N PRO A 179 -2.87 -1.25 -17.13
CA PRO A 179 -3.46 -2.40 -16.44
C PRO A 179 -3.87 -2.03 -15.01
N LEU A 180 -4.98 -2.59 -14.54
CA LEU A 180 -5.39 -2.47 -13.15
C LEU A 180 -4.51 -3.36 -12.27
N MET A 181 -3.86 -2.76 -11.28
CA MET A 181 -3.09 -3.47 -10.26
C MET A 181 -3.84 -3.49 -8.94
N LEU A 182 -4.03 -4.68 -8.39
CA LEU A 182 -4.71 -4.88 -7.12
C LEU A 182 -3.73 -5.27 -6.02
N SER A 183 -3.99 -4.83 -4.80
CA SER A 183 -3.34 -5.38 -3.61
C SER A 183 -4.37 -5.61 -2.51
N GLY A 184 -4.03 -6.48 -1.56
CA GLY A 184 -4.91 -6.85 -0.46
C GLY A 184 -4.16 -7.20 0.80
N ASP A 185 -4.92 -7.38 1.89
CA ASP A 185 -4.43 -7.87 3.16
C ASP A 185 -5.17 -9.14 3.54
N PHE A 186 -4.45 -10.07 4.18
CA PHE A 186 -4.98 -11.34 4.66
C PHE A 186 -4.50 -11.62 6.08
N ILE A 187 -5.39 -12.19 6.89
CA ILE A 187 -5.06 -12.71 8.21
C ILE A 187 -5.34 -14.21 8.19
N VAL A 188 -4.31 -15.04 8.37
CA VAL A 188 -4.42 -16.50 8.47
C VAL A 188 -4.36 -16.96 9.92
N GLY A 189 -5.01 -18.08 10.21
CA GLY A 189 -5.09 -18.62 11.57
C GLY A 189 -5.90 -17.74 12.50
N PHE A 190 -6.94 -17.08 11.97
CA PHE A 190 -7.94 -16.41 12.82
C PHE A 190 -8.65 -17.45 13.69
N PRO A 191 -9.08 -17.10 14.93
CA PRO A 191 -9.77 -18.05 15.79
C PRO A 191 -10.85 -18.85 15.08
N THR A 192 -10.85 -20.16 15.27
CA THR A 192 -11.71 -21.17 14.65
C THR A 192 -11.51 -21.42 13.15
N GLU A 193 -10.53 -20.79 12.48
CA GLU A 193 -10.27 -21.03 11.07
C GLU A 193 -9.92 -22.51 10.81
N THR A 194 -10.71 -23.18 9.96
CA THR A 194 -10.47 -24.57 9.54
C THR A 194 -9.53 -24.62 8.32
N ASP A 195 -9.17 -25.84 7.88
CA ASP A 195 -8.38 -26.01 6.66
C ASP A 195 -9.21 -25.62 5.42
N GLU A 196 -10.51 -25.90 5.41
CA GLU A 196 -11.43 -25.51 4.33
C GLU A 196 -11.54 -23.99 4.21
N ASP A 197 -11.59 -23.25 5.31
CA ASP A 197 -11.59 -21.78 5.32
C ASP A 197 -10.29 -21.23 4.74
N PHE A 198 -9.17 -21.87 5.08
CA PHE A 198 -7.87 -21.48 4.56
C PHE A 198 -7.73 -21.79 3.07
N GLU A 199 -8.18 -22.96 2.60
CA GLU A 199 -8.18 -23.30 1.17
C GLU A 199 -9.08 -22.31 0.38
N ALA A 200 -10.21 -21.90 0.90
CA ALA A 200 -11.03 -20.85 0.31
C ALA A 200 -10.28 -19.51 0.21
N THR A 201 -9.40 -19.20 1.17
CA THR A 201 -8.54 -18.01 1.12
C THR A 201 -7.48 -18.13 0.02
N ILE A 202 -6.86 -19.29 -0.16
CA ILE A 202 -5.96 -19.57 -1.31
C ILE A 202 -6.70 -19.36 -2.63
N ALA A 203 -7.88 -19.97 -2.78
CA ALA A 203 -8.70 -19.85 -3.99
C ALA A 203 -9.07 -18.38 -4.30
N LEU A 204 -9.39 -17.58 -3.28
CA LEU A 204 -9.64 -16.15 -3.46
C LEU A 204 -8.40 -15.41 -3.97
N VAL A 205 -7.23 -15.66 -3.41
CA VAL A 205 -5.96 -15.02 -3.84
C VAL A 205 -5.64 -15.38 -5.29
N GLU A 206 -5.84 -16.64 -5.68
CA GLU A 206 -5.63 -17.10 -7.06
C GLU A 206 -6.60 -16.45 -8.05
N ARG A 207 -7.89 -16.30 -7.68
CA ARG A 207 -8.89 -15.60 -8.50
C ARG A 207 -8.62 -14.09 -8.57
N ALA A 208 -8.30 -13.48 -7.45
CA ALA A 208 -8.12 -12.04 -7.36
C ALA A 208 -6.83 -11.56 -8.04
N ARG A 209 -5.82 -12.41 -8.14
CA ARG A 209 -4.55 -12.10 -8.81
C ARG A 209 -3.99 -10.76 -8.36
N TYR A 210 -3.69 -10.64 -7.06
CA TYR A 210 -3.07 -9.45 -6.52
C TYR A 210 -1.62 -9.32 -7.01
N LYS A 211 -1.22 -8.10 -7.40
CA LYS A 211 0.21 -7.83 -7.68
C LYS A 211 1.07 -8.03 -6.43
N SER A 212 0.46 -7.80 -5.27
CA SER A 212 1.06 -8.03 -3.96
C SER A 212 -0.04 -8.15 -2.90
N ALA A 213 0.20 -8.94 -1.85
CA ALA A 213 -0.66 -8.98 -0.68
C ALA A 213 0.17 -8.96 0.59
N PHE A 214 -0.32 -8.27 1.63
CA PHE A 214 0.23 -8.35 2.96
C PHE A 214 -0.46 -9.50 3.70
N ILE A 215 0.32 -10.47 4.14
CA ILE A 215 -0.18 -11.71 4.75
C ILE A 215 0.34 -11.79 6.17
N PHE A 216 -0.59 -11.80 7.14
CA PHE A 216 -0.30 -11.80 8.55
C PHE A 216 -0.87 -13.04 9.22
N LYS A 217 -0.15 -13.60 10.19
CA LYS A 217 -0.73 -14.52 11.15
C LYS A 217 -1.61 -13.74 12.12
N TYR A 218 -2.75 -14.31 12.49
CA TYR A 218 -3.54 -13.72 13.56
C TYR A 218 -2.68 -13.57 14.84
N SER A 219 -2.74 -12.38 15.40
CA SER A 219 -2.09 -12.04 16.67
C SER A 219 -3.11 -11.37 17.58
N PRO A 220 -3.43 -11.96 18.72
CA PRO A 220 -4.36 -11.38 19.68
C PRO A 220 -3.92 -9.98 20.11
N ARG A 221 -4.86 -9.03 20.13
CA ARG A 221 -4.57 -7.65 20.55
C ARG A 221 -5.51 -7.26 21.68
N PRO A 222 -5.00 -6.82 22.86
CA PRO A 222 -5.82 -6.34 23.96
C PRO A 222 -6.83 -5.27 23.52
N GLY A 223 -8.03 -5.34 24.07
CA GLY A 223 -9.13 -4.41 23.76
C GLY A 223 -9.84 -4.67 22.45
N THR A 224 -9.61 -5.81 21.81
CA THR A 224 -10.37 -6.23 20.61
C THR A 224 -11.43 -7.25 20.97
N VAL A 225 -12.56 -7.19 20.26
CA VAL A 225 -13.67 -8.16 20.45
C VAL A 225 -13.21 -9.60 20.21
N ALA A 226 -12.28 -9.81 19.29
CA ALA A 226 -11.77 -11.15 18.99
C ALA A 226 -11.06 -11.79 20.19
N ILE A 227 -10.20 -11.06 20.91
CA ILE A 227 -9.53 -11.62 22.11
C ILE A 227 -10.50 -11.85 23.28
N GLU A 228 -11.58 -11.04 23.37
CA GLU A 228 -12.55 -11.15 24.45
C GLU A 228 -13.55 -12.30 24.25
N LYS A 229 -13.92 -12.58 22.99
CA LYS A 229 -15.02 -13.49 22.67
C LYS A 229 -14.60 -14.79 21.96
N LEU A 230 -13.39 -14.86 21.42
CA LEU A 230 -12.91 -16.01 20.64
C LEU A 230 -11.62 -16.55 21.27
N ALA A 231 -11.60 -17.85 21.53
CA ALA A 231 -10.35 -18.52 21.93
C ALA A 231 -9.40 -18.57 20.73
N ASP A 232 -8.11 -18.27 20.95
CA ASP A 232 -7.07 -18.44 19.94
C ASP A 232 -6.69 -19.92 19.86
N ASP A 233 -7.54 -20.71 19.21
CA ASP A 233 -7.52 -22.17 19.14
C ASP A 233 -6.71 -22.73 17.96
N VAL A 234 -6.22 -21.88 17.05
CA VAL A 234 -5.38 -22.32 15.94
C VAL A 234 -3.91 -22.38 16.38
N PRO A 235 -3.28 -23.57 16.38
CA PRO A 235 -1.89 -23.72 16.81
C PRO A 235 -0.91 -22.85 16.01
N GLU A 236 0.12 -22.31 16.66
CA GLU A 236 1.12 -21.44 16.00
C GLU A 236 1.83 -22.12 14.82
N ALA A 237 2.06 -23.44 14.91
CA ALA A 237 2.64 -24.20 13.80
C ALA A 237 1.72 -24.21 12.57
N VAL A 238 0.39 -24.29 12.77
CA VAL A 238 -0.62 -24.23 11.72
C VAL A 238 -0.67 -22.82 11.12
N LYS A 239 -0.71 -21.79 11.95
CA LYS A 239 -0.65 -20.38 11.50
C LYS A 239 0.57 -20.13 10.63
N ARG A 240 1.75 -20.63 11.04
CA ARG A 240 3.00 -20.49 10.29
C ARG A 240 2.94 -21.24 8.95
N SER A 241 2.44 -22.46 8.94
CA SER A 241 2.26 -23.26 7.73
C SER A 241 1.34 -22.57 6.73
N ARG A 242 0.16 -22.10 7.18
CA ARG A 242 -0.80 -21.38 6.34
C ARG A 242 -0.20 -20.06 5.80
N ASN A 243 0.50 -19.31 6.64
CA ASN A 243 1.16 -18.08 6.23
C ASN A 243 2.17 -18.33 5.11
N ASN A 244 3.05 -19.34 5.28
CA ASN A 244 4.05 -19.68 4.27
C ASN A 244 3.41 -20.16 2.96
N ARG A 245 2.36 -21.00 3.03
CA ARG A 245 1.64 -21.46 1.82
C ARG A 245 1.01 -20.30 1.06
N LEU A 246 0.35 -19.37 1.75
CA LEU A 246 -0.28 -18.21 1.12
C LEU A 246 0.77 -17.25 0.55
N LEU A 247 1.91 -17.05 1.22
CA LEU A 247 3.03 -16.27 0.71
C LEU A 247 3.61 -16.88 -0.58
N LEU A 248 3.75 -18.21 -0.65
CA LEU A 248 4.23 -18.90 -1.87
C LEU A 248 3.24 -18.73 -3.02
N ALA A 249 1.93 -18.90 -2.79
CA ALA A 249 0.90 -18.68 -3.81
C ALA A 249 0.94 -17.23 -4.31
N GLN A 250 1.01 -16.26 -3.42
CA GLN A 250 1.10 -14.84 -3.77
C GLN A 250 2.39 -14.51 -4.53
N ALA A 251 3.53 -15.07 -4.14
CA ALA A 251 4.80 -14.83 -4.83
C ALA A 251 4.75 -15.28 -6.29
N ARG A 252 4.18 -16.47 -6.56
CA ARG A 252 3.96 -16.96 -7.92
C ARG A 252 3.09 -16.01 -8.74
N ILE A 253 1.97 -15.57 -8.17
CA ILE A 253 1.06 -14.62 -8.85
C ILE A 253 1.76 -13.29 -9.12
N SER A 254 2.53 -12.77 -8.16
CA SER A 254 3.29 -11.52 -8.33
C SER A 254 4.31 -11.63 -9.47
N GLU A 255 4.98 -12.78 -9.60
CA GLU A 255 5.94 -13.03 -10.68
C GLU A 255 5.23 -13.14 -12.03
N GLU A 256 4.10 -13.84 -12.12
CA GLU A 256 3.28 -13.92 -13.32
C GLU A 256 2.78 -12.54 -13.79
N ILE A 257 2.31 -11.71 -12.86
CA ILE A 257 1.92 -10.32 -13.16
C ILE A 257 3.13 -9.50 -13.60
N GLY A 258 4.27 -9.64 -12.90
CA GLY A 258 5.51 -8.99 -13.30
C GLY A 258 5.93 -9.35 -14.72
N ALA A 259 5.75 -10.61 -15.11
CA ALA A 259 6.07 -11.11 -16.46
C ALA A 259 5.27 -10.39 -17.56
N THR A 260 4.03 -9.96 -17.28
CA THR A 260 3.24 -9.19 -18.28
C THR A 260 3.84 -7.81 -18.58
N LEU A 261 4.73 -7.32 -17.72
CA LEU A 261 5.37 -6.02 -17.91
C LEU A 261 6.68 -6.11 -18.71
N LEU A 262 7.19 -7.32 -18.99
CA LEU A 262 8.43 -7.47 -19.77
C LEU A 262 8.32 -6.80 -21.14
N GLY A 263 9.34 -6.02 -21.49
CA GLY A 263 9.41 -5.30 -22.77
C GLY A 263 8.55 -4.04 -22.83
N THR A 264 7.65 -3.79 -21.85
CA THR A 264 6.89 -2.55 -21.75
C THR A 264 7.76 -1.40 -21.23
N THR A 265 7.30 -0.17 -21.43
CA THR A 265 8.01 1.05 -20.96
C THR A 265 7.09 1.92 -20.10
N PRO A 266 6.73 1.48 -18.89
CA PRO A 266 5.91 2.28 -18.01
C PRO A 266 6.63 3.55 -17.55
N GLN A 267 5.83 4.56 -17.21
CA GLN A 267 6.30 5.75 -16.51
C GLN A 267 6.55 5.39 -15.03
N VAL A 268 7.74 5.70 -14.53
CA VAL A 268 8.16 5.36 -13.15
C VAL A 268 8.43 6.62 -12.36
N PHE A 269 7.75 6.82 -11.27
CA PHE A 269 8.07 7.86 -10.30
C PHE A 269 9.27 7.42 -9.47
N VAL A 270 10.34 8.22 -9.46
CA VAL A 270 11.61 7.88 -8.81
C VAL A 270 11.56 8.27 -7.34
N GLU A 271 11.44 7.28 -6.45
CA GLU A 271 11.30 7.49 -5.00
C GLU A 271 12.65 7.70 -4.30
N GLY A 272 13.73 7.08 -4.80
CA GLY A 272 15.03 7.15 -4.13
C GLY A 272 16.04 6.11 -4.59
N LEU A 273 17.07 5.94 -3.80
CA LEU A 273 18.03 4.86 -3.97
C LEU A 273 17.40 3.51 -3.66
N SER A 274 17.75 2.45 -4.39
CA SER A 274 17.32 1.10 -4.07
C SER A 274 17.80 0.67 -2.67
N ALA A 275 17.10 -0.28 -2.04
CA ALA A 275 17.51 -0.80 -0.73
C ALA A 275 18.92 -1.42 -0.76
N LYS A 276 19.30 -2.04 -1.89
CA LYS A 276 20.66 -2.57 -2.13
C LYS A 276 21.69 -1.44 -2.12
N GLU A 277 21.41 -0.35 -2.83
CA GLU A 277 22.30 0.79 -2.94
C GLU A 277 22.45 1.54 -1.62
N ARG A 278 21.37 1.73 -0.87
CA ARG A 278 21.41 2.31 0.49
C ARG A 278 22.33 1.49 1.40
N LYS A 279 22.14 0.17 1.46
CA LYS A 279 22.99 -0.73 2.27
C LYS A 279 24.45 -0.69 1.83
N ARG A 280 24.73 -0.52 0.53
CA ARG A 280 26.08 -0.37 0.00
C ARG A 280 26.72 0.92 0.51
N ARG A 281 26.01 2.05 0.42
CA ARG A 281 26.48 3.36 0.90
C ARG A 281 26.67 3.38 2.42
N ASP A 282 25.74 2.79 3.18
CA ASP A 282 25.87 2.68 4.64
C ASP A 282 27.11 1.87 5.07
N ARG A 283 27.46 0.83 4.31
CA ARG A 283 28.69 0.04 4.55
C ARG A 283 29.97 0.77 4.13
N ALA A 284 29.91 1.61 3.13
CA ALA A 284 31.05 2.37 2.62
C ALA A 284 31.37 3.62 3.47
N GLN A 285 30.39 4.14 4.22
CA GLN A 285 30.64 5.19 5.20
C GLN A 285 31.31 4.56 6.41
N PRO A 286 32.60 4.91 6.73
CA PRO A 286 33.19 4.53 8.00
C PRO A 286 32.29 5.10 9.09
N ALA A 287 31.99 4.29 10.12
CA ALA A 287 31.20 4.74 11.26
C ALA A 287 31.75 6.11 11.70
N SER A 288 31.10 7.17 11.27
CA SER A 288 31.47 8.51 11.67
C SER A 288 31.30 8.49 13.18
N SER A 289 32.40 8.64 13.89
CA SER A 289 32.38 8.92 15.31
C SER A 289 31.58 10.22 15.47
N ALA A 290 30.26 10.09 15.61
CA ALA A 290 29.48 11.22 16.07
C ALA A 290 30.14 11.72 17.32
N PRO A 291 30.52 13.00 17.42
CA PRO A 291 31.13 13.52 18.61
C PRO A 291 30.16 13.25 19.75
N LYS A 292 30.58 12.43 20.73
CA LYS A 292 29.81 12.26 21.96
C LYS A 292 29.84 13.64 22.63
N LEU A 293 28.74 14.38 22.47
CA LEU A 293 28.53 15.59 23.23
C LEU A 293 28.54 15.20 24.71
N PRO A 294 29.43 15.78 25.53
CA PRO A 294 29.43 15.53 26.97
C PRO A 294 28.08 16.04 27.51
N GLY A 295 27.29 15.16 28.11
CA GLY A 295 26.01 15.52 28.72
C GLY A 295 24.75 15.26 27.89
N GLY A 296 24.83 14.48 26.82
CA GLY A 296 23.64 14.09 26.06
C GLY A 296 22.66 13.25 26.88
N VAL A 297 21.45 13.79 27.13
CA VAL A 297 20.34 13.06 27.74
C VAL A 297 19.82 12.03 26.74
N SER A 298 20.00 10.76 27.06
CA SER A 298 19.37 9.67 26.28
C SER A 298 17.87 9.67 26.58
N LEU A 299 17.04 10.06 25.60
CA LEU A 299 15.60 9.95 25.67
C LEU A 299 15.21 8.50 25.39
N THR A 300 14.87 7.77 26.44
CA THR A 300 14.30 6.41 26.33
C THR A 300 12.78 6.52 26.24
N ILE A 301 12.20 6.33 25.07
CA ILE A 301 10.74 6.21 24.91
C ILE A 301 10.36 4.77 25.22
N ALA A 302 9.56 4.57 26.27
CA ALA A 302 8.98 3.28 26.68
C ALA A 302 9.98 2.16 27.00
N GLY A 303 11.08 2.45 27.69
CA GLY A 303 11.93 1.43 28.31
C GLY A 303 12.69 0.49 27.35
N ARG A 304 12.76 0.80 26.07
CA ARG A 304 13.56 0.07 25.09
C ARG A 304 14.55 1.00 24.40
N ALA A 305 15.82 0.76 24.67
CA ALA A 305 16.88 1.25 23.79
C ALA A 305 16.66 0.61 22.41
N ALA A 306 16.74 1.40 21.34
CA ALA A 306 16.79 0.87 19.98
C ALA A 306 18.14 0.17 19.80
N SER A 307 18.24 -1.07 20.23
CA SER A 307 19.36 -1.94 19.91
C SER A 307 18.99 -2.71 18.64
N ASN A 308 19.83 -2.59 17.62
CA ASN A 308 19.84 -3.50 16.49
C ASN A 308 20.13 -4.91 17.01
N HIS A 309 19.11 -5.68 17.35
CA HIS A 309 19.27 -7.10 17.58
C HIS A 309 19.31 -7.82 16.24
N ALA A 310 20.52 -8.13 15.81
CA ALA A 310 20.75 -9.30 14.98
C ALA A 310 20.27 -10.50 15.79
N VAL A 311 19.27 -11.22 15.31
CA VAL A 311 18.86 -12.52 15.83
C VAL A 311 20.03 -13.47 15.54
N ALA A 312 20.74 -13.86 16.58
CA ALA A 312 21.73 -14.92 16.50
C ALA A 312 20.98 -16.24 16.31
N ASP A 313 21.12 -16.80 15.14
CA ASP A 313 20.71 -18.17 14.84
C ASP A 313 21.81 -19.09 15.36
N THR A 314 21.50 -19.83 16.43
CA THR A 314 22.34 -20.91 16.95
C THR A 314 21.93 -22.20 16.29
N SER A 315 22.61 -22.59 15.21
CA SER A 315 22.75 -23.99 14.81
C SER A 315 24.01 -24.18 13.98
N GLU A 316 24.96 -24.84 14.63
CA GLU A 316 25.98 -25.79 14.21
C GLU A 316 26.65 -25.69 12.83
N GLU A 317 27.95 -25.48 12.93
CA GLU A 317 29.09 -25.95 12.16
C GLU A 317 28.88 -26.66 10.81
N ALA A 318 29.29 -25.96 9.75
CA ALA A 318 29.89 -26.62 8.60
C ALA A 318 31.08 -25.76 8.11
N CYS A 319 32.25 -26.33 8.33
CA CYS A 319 33.55 -25.89 7.85
C CYS A 319 33.54 -25.70 6.33
N CYS A 320 33.78 -24.50 5.85
CA CYS A 320 34.24 -24.29 4.48
C CYS A 320 35.18 -23.09 4.42
N SER A 321 36.44 -23.40 4.12
CA SER A 321 37.57 -22.50 3.93
C SER A 321 37.25 -21.47 2.84
N THR A 322 37.08 -20.21 3.19
CA THR A 322 37.02 -19.11 2.25
C THR A 322 38.43 -18.64 1.89
N LYS A 323 38.85 -18.98 0.68
CA LYS A 323 39.97 -18.29 0.02
C LYS A 323 39.57 -16.81 -0.20
N PRO A 324 40.48 -15.83 -0.03
CA PRO A 324 40.22 -14.46 -0.41
C PRO A 324 39.98 -14.41 -1.94
N ARG A 325 38.83 -13.88 -2.36
CA ARG A 325 38.62 -13.49 -3.74
C ARG A 325 39.49 -12.29 -4.03
N GLU A 326 40.44 -12.44 -4.92
CA GLU A 326 41.17 -11.34 -5.56
C GLU A 326 40.14 -10.34 -6.12
N ALA A 327 40.37 -9.07 -5.83
CA ALA A 327 39.58 -7.96 -6.37
C ALA A 327 39.90 -7.83 -7.84
N ASP A 328 39.00 -8.22 -8.72
CA ASP A 328 39.05 -7.88 -10.14
C ASP A 328 38.90 -6.35 -10.26
N ALA A 329 40.00 -5.73 -10.61
CA ALA A 329 40.10 -4.30 -10.88
C ALA A 329 39.65 -4.04 -12.33
N ASP A 330 38.36 -4.16 -12.58
CA ASP A 330 37.72 -3.58 -13.77
C ASP A 330 36.55 -2.71 -13.28
N THR A 331 36.90 -1.51 -12.78
CA THR A 331 35.95 -0.53 -12.29
C THR A 331 35.23 0.12 -13.47
N LEU A 332 34.18 -0.53 -13.99
CA LEU A 332 33.13 0.21 -14.67
C LEU A 332 32.63 1.32 -13.74
N PRO A 333 32.33 2.52 -14.24
CA PRO A 333 31.84 3.61 -13.40
C PRO A 333 30.63 3.10 -12.64
N GLU A 334 30.71 3.22 -11.32
CA GLU A 334 29.79 2.60 -10.39
C GLU A 334 28.38 3.13 -10.59
N GLN A 335 27.54 2.36 -11.29
CA GLN A 335 26.17 2.74 -11.60
C GLN A 335 25.33 2.71 -10.32
N VAL A 336 24.71 3.85 -10.01
CA VAL A 336 23.85 4.01 -8.84
C VAL A 336 22.46 3.48 -9.13
N GLN A 337 22.03 2.45 -8.40
CA GLN A 337 20.70 1.87 -8.56
C GLN A 337 19.63 2.68 -7.85
N LEU A 338 18.64 3.12 -8.61
CA LEU A 338 17.43 3.80 -8.16
C LEU A 338 16.27 2.83 -7.98
N SER A 339 15.29 3.27 -7.24
CA SER A 339 14.00 2.60 -7.05
C SER A 339 12.88 3.59 -7.27
N GLY A 340 11.82 3.13 -7.92
CA GLY A 340 10.61 3.92 -8.13
C GLY A 340 9.39 3.02 -8.28
N ARG A 341 8.25 3.65 -8.60
CA ARG A 341 6.97 2.93 -8.79
C ARG A 341 6.27 3.36 -10.06
N THR A 342 5.59 2.38 -10.69
CA THR A 342 4.64 2.66 -11.76
C THR A 342 3.35 3.28 -11.20
N ASP A 343 2.42 3.70 -12.05
CA ASP A 343 1.07 4.12 -11.62
C ASP A 343 0.29 2.95 -10.97
N GLY A 344 0.50 1.70 -11.43
CA GLY A 344 0.02 0.47 -10.81
C GLY A 344 0.75 0.05 -9.54
N ASP A 345 1.63 0.91 -8.98
CA ASP A 345 2.39 0.65 -7.75
C ASP A 345 3.35 -0.55 -7.84
N VAL A 346 3.82 -0.91 -9.03
CA VAL A 346 4.86 -1.92 -9.21
C VAL A 346 6.23 -1.30 -8.92
N ILE A 347 7.02 -1.95 -8.06
CA ILE A 347 8.37 -1.50 -7.73
C ILE A 347 9.29 -1.78 -8.91
N VAL A 348 9.97 -0.74 -9.38
CA VAL A 348 10.94 -0.81 -10.48
C VAL A 348 12.31 -0.39 -9.96
N HIS A 349 13.31 -1.23 -10.18
CA HIS A 349 14.70 -0.88 -9.95
C HIS A 349 15.41 -0.67 -11.29
N PHE A 350 16.21 0.36 -11.39
CA PHE A 350 16.97 0.71 -12.59
C PHE A 350 18.21 1.51 -12.22
N ASP A 351 19.21 1.46 -13.05
CA ASP A 351 20.43 2.24 -12.84
C ASP A 351 20.28 3.64 -13.42
N ALA A 352 20.84 4.63 -12.73
CA ALA A 352 20.91 6.00 -13.27
C ALA A 352 21.69 5.98 -14.58
N PRO A 353 21.18 6.63 -15.66
CA PRO A 353 21.88 6.65 -16.93
C PRO A 353 23.18 7.45 -16.82
N PRO A 354 24.21 7.09 -17.63
CA PRO A 354 25.46 7.83 -17.66
C PRO A 354 25.25 9.32 -17.91
N GLY A 355 25.96 10.17 -17.17
CA GLY A 355 25.89 11.62 -17.32
C GLY A 355 24.70 12.31 -16.64
N ARG A 356 23.82 11.56 -15.98
CA ARG A 356 22.71 12.12 -15.20
C ARG A 356 22.90 11.84 -13.70
N SER A 357 22.90 12.91 -12.89
CA SER A 357 23.01 12.76 -11.44
C SER A 357 21.81 11.99 -10.89
N PRO A 358 22.01 10.94 -10.06
CA PRO A 358 20.93 10.22 -9.40
C PRO A 358 20.00 11.14 -8.59
N GLU A 359 20.57 12.15 -7.93
CA GLU A 359 19.84 13.11 -7.10
C GLU A 359 18.89 13.96 -7.95
N SER A 360 19.28 14.32 -9.18
CA SER A 360 18.42 15.09 -10.10
C SER A 360 17.21 14.30 -10.63
N MET A 361 17.21 12.99 -10.44
CA MET A 361 16.11 12.12 -10.86
C MET A 361 15.08 11.91 -9.75
N LEU A 362 15.44 12.15 -8.49
CA LEU A 362 14.52 11.94 -7.36
C LEU A 362 13.29 12.85 -7.48
N GLY A 363 12.13 12.28 -7.21
CA GLY A 363 10.85 13.00 -7.30
C GLY A 363 10.39 13.27 -8.75
N THR A 364 11.09 12.77 -9.77
CA THR A 364 10.68 12.91 -11.19
C THR A 364 9.99 11.64 -11.69
N ILE A 365 9.33 11.74 -12.85
CA ILE A 365 8.77 10.60 -13.57
C ILE A 365 9.60 10.35 -14.82
N VAL A 366 10.04 9.10 -14.99
CA VAL A 366 10.88 8.70 -16.13
C VAL A 366 10.35 7.43 -16.79
N PRO A 367 10.45 7.29 -18.13
CA PRO A 367 10.12 6.05 -18.81
C PRO A 367 11.21 5.00 -18.54
N VAL A 368 10.82 3.81 -18.08
CA VAL A 368 11.75 2.70 -17.82
C VAL A 368 11.30 1.47 -18.57
N ARG A 369 12.13 0.99 -19.52
CA ARG A 369 11.86 -0.27 -20.21
C ARG A 369 12.16 -1.44 -19.29
N ILE A 370 11.17 -2.28 -19.05
CA ILE A 370 11.28 -3.44 -18.18
C ILE A 370 12.03 -4.57 -18.89
N THR A 371 13.10 -5.07 -18.27
CA THR A 371 14.00 -6.07 -18.84
C THR A 371 14.03 -7.38 -18.06
N GLN A 372 13.66 -7.35 -16.77
CA GLN A 372 13.70 -8.54 -15.93
C GLN A 372 12.62 -8.48 -14.83
N VAL A 373 12.07 -9.64 -14.47
CA VAL A 373 11.12 -9.81 -13.36
C VAL A 373 11.82 -10.43 -12.16
N ARG A 374 11.41 -10.01 -10.96
CA ARG A 374 11.74 -10.61 -9.67
C ARG A 374 10.46 -10.80 -8.86
N ALA A 375 10.51 -11.61 -7.82
CA ALA A 375 9.32 -11.98 -7.03
C ALA A 375 8.41 -10.80 -6.59
N LEU A 376 8.98 -9.64 -6.24
CA LEU A 376 8.21 -8.49 -5.75
C LEU A 376 8.55 -7.17 -6.46
N SER A 377 9.35 -7.22 -7.52
CA SER A 377 9.80 -6.04 -8.25
C SER A 377 10.22 -6.39 -9.67
N VAL A 378 10.41 -5.40 -10.50
CA VAL A 378 10.97 -5.56 -11.82
C VAL A 378 12.26 -4.75 -11.96
N LEU A 379 13.11 -5.16 -12.90
CA LEU A 379 14.28 -4.39 -13.29
C LEU A 379 14.07 -3.79 -14.67
N GLY A 380 14.70 -2.66 -14.91
CA GLY A 380 14.63 -2.01 -16.21
C GLY A 380 15.79 -1.07 -16.47
N THR A 381 15.75 -0.46 -17.63
CA THR A 381 16.67 0.59 -18.06
C THR A 381 15.89 1.83 -18.46
N VAL A 382 16.40 3.02 -18.11
CA VAL A 382 15.77 4.27 -18.53
C VAL A 382 15.73 4.31 -20.06
N ALA A 383 14.55 4.48 -20.62
CA ALA A 383 14.40 4.61 -22.06
C ALA A 383 14.92 5.98 -22.52
N SER A 384 15.66 6.01 -23.62
CA SER A 384 16.01 7.27 -24.29
C SER A 384 14.72 7.95 -24.76
N ALA A 385 14.62 9.27 -24.55
CA ALA A 385 13.50 10.07 -25.02
C ALA A 385 13.50 10.16 -26.55
#